data_1957bb59a9e977b436e77d3695b16ada
#
_entry.id   1957bb59a9e977b436e77d3695b16ada
#
_cell.length_a   1.000
_cell.length_b   1.000
_cell.length_c   1.000
_cell.angle_alpha   90.00
_cell.angle_beta   90.00
_cell.angle_gamma   90.00
#
_symmetry.space_group_name_H-M   'P 1'
#
loop_
_entity.id
_entity.type
_entity.pdbx_description
1 polymer ?
#
loop_
_entity_poly.entity_id
_entity_poly.type
_entity_poly.pdbx_seq_one_letter_code
_entity_poly.pdbx_strand_id
1 'polypeptide(L)'
;MKKEIRLYNAIFPIWFFWYPPVLAGLLRYSWAWRAILLAVLVVNFAIDSLVVCLAMKWQGLEDRRARWKKSIWKIWGLGFLSDFIGGSFTLLLYFLINDVLHINWDVINFPGTTLIALPGVALSGVLIYFLNRRFSFKKCDLDPARVHKLSLALAVFTAPYTMLIPLYWK
;
A
#
# COMPACT_ATOMS: atom_id res chain seq x y z
N MET A 1 5.78 8.05 -35.49
CA MET A 1 4.79 7.84 -34.40
C MET A 1 5.37 6.80 -33.45
N LYS A 2 5.96 7.21 -32.31
CA LYS A 2 6.39 6.29 -31.27
C LYS A 2 5.12 5.85 -30.53
N LYS A 3 4.78 4.55 -30.58
CA LYS A 3 3.78 3.93 -29.75
C LYS A 3 4.28 3.99 -28.31
N GLU A 4 3.80 4.95 -27.53
CA GLU A 4 3.97 4.94 -26.10
C GLU A 4 3.20 3.73 -25.54
N ILE A 5 3.95 2.73 -25.09
CA ILE A 5 3.39 1.62 -24.32
C ILE A 5 3.07 2.20 -22.95
N ARG A 6 1.83 2.62 -22.76
CA ARG A 6 1.29 3.03 -21.46
C ARG A 6 1.14 1.78 -20.61
N LEU A 7 2.16 1.47 -19.85
CA LEU A 7 2.05 0.54 -18.73
C LEU A 7 1.14 1.18 -17.67
N TYR A 8 -0.16 0.97 -17.82
CA TYR A 8 -1.08 1.18 -16.71
C TYR A 8 -0.72 0.15 -15.64
N ASN A 9 0.03 0.59 -14.63
CA ASN A 9 0.33 -0.26 -13.49
C ASN A 9 -0.98 -0.70 -12.85
N ALA A 10 -1.20 -2.01 -12.80
CA ALA A 10 -2.42 -2.64 -12.33
C ALA A 10 -2.66 -2.48 -10.81
N ILE A 11 -1.75 -1.83 -10.11
CA ILE A 11 -1.88 -1.53 -8.69
C ILE A 11 -2.34 -0.08 -8.58
N PHE A 12 -3.65 0.11 -8.48
CA PHE A 12 -4.22 1.43 -8.28
C PHE A 12 -3.73 2.01 -6.95
N PRO A 13 -3.15 3.23 -6.95
CA PRO A 13 -2.85 3.92 -5.71
C PRO A 13 -4.14 4.13 -4.93
N ILE A 14 -4.09 3.92 -3.61
CA ILE A 14 -5.28 4.05 -2.74
C ILE A 14 -5.96 5.42 -2.84
N TRP A 15 -5.21 6.49 -3.12
CA TRP A 15 -5.79 7.82 -3.36
C TRP A 15 -6.77 7.86 -4.54
N PHE A 16 -6.73 6.89 -5.46
CA PHE A 16 -7.72 6.76 -6.53
C PHE A 16 -9.13 6.45 -6.00
N PHE A 17 -9.25 5.78 -4.84
CA PHE A 17 -10.54 5.56 -4.17
C PHE A 17 -11.12 6.85 -3.57
N TRP A 18 -10.30 7.84 -3.31
CA TRP A 18 -10.74 9.14 -2.80
C TRP A 18 -11.17 10.10 -3.91
N TYR A 19 -10.97 9.75 -5.17
CA TYR A 19 -11.46 10.57 -6.26
C TYR A 19 -12.96 10.33 -6.42
N PRO A 20 -13.83 11.34 -6.12
CA PRO A 20 -15.29 11.18 -6.11
C PRO A 20 -15.89 10.56 -7.38
N PRO A 21 -15.39 10.86 -8.62
CA PRO A 21 -15.87 10.21 -9.83
C PRO A 21 -15.60 8.72 -9.89
N VAL A 22 -14.49 8.24 -9.29
CA VAL A 22 -14.16 6.81 -9.25
C VAL A 22 -15.04 6.11 -8.24
N LEU A 23 -15.23 6.68 -7.06
CA LEU A 23 -16.15 6.15 -6.07
C LEU A 23 -17.59 6.09 -6.60
N ALA A 24 -18.05 7.14 -7.28
CA ALA A 24 -19.34 7.17 -7.96
C ALA A 24 -19.42 6.13 -9.09
N GLY A 25 -18.34 5.90 -9.84
CA GLY A 25 -18.21 4.86 -10.85
C GLY A 25 -18.29 3.46 -10.27
N LEU A 26 -17.61 3.20 -9.14
CA LEU A 26 -17.69 1.92 -8.40
C LEU A 26 -19.10 1.61 -7.93
N LEU A 27 -19.85 2.61 -7.51
CA LEU A 27 -21.23 2.46 -7.02
C LEU A 27 -22.26 2.38 -8.16
N ARG A 28 -22.00 3.04 -9.30
CA ARG A 28 -22.98 3.24 -10.37
C ARG A 28 -22.71 2.46 -11.65
N TYR A 29 -21.49 2.06 -11.96
CA TYR A 29 -21.12 1.46 -13.23
C TYR A 29 -20.40 0.13 -13.10
N SER A 30 -20.85 -0.78 -13.92
CA SER A 30 -20.31 -2.04 -14.46
C SER A 30 -19.49 -2.96 -13.53
N TRP A 31 -19.73 -4.25 -13.69
CA TRP A 31 -18.96 -5.37 -13.15
C TRP A 31 -17.43 -5.22 -13.30
N ALA A 32 -16.96 -4.49 -14.32
CA ALA A 32 -15.55 -4.28 -14.58
C ALA A 32 -14.81 -3.58 -13.40
N TRP A 33 -15.40 -2.54 -12.81
CA TRP A 33 -14.80 -1.87 -11.63
C TRP A 33 -14.74 -2.77 -10.40
N ARG A 34 -15.76 -3.59 -10.22
CA ARG A 34 -15.78 -4.59 -9.12
C ARG A 34 -14.71 -5.65 -9.33
N ALA A 35 -14.49 -6.08 -10.57
CA ALA A 35 -13.45 -7.04 -10.92
C ALA A 35 -12.04 -6.44 -10.70
N ILE A 36 -11.82 -5.18 -11.06
CA ILE A 36 -10.55 -4.47 -10.80
C ILE A 36 -10.30 -4.36 -9.29
N LEU A 37 -11.29 -3.96 -8.51
CA LEU A 37 -11.18 -3.88 -7.06
C LEU A 37 -10.80 -5.24 -6.47
N LEU A 38 -11.50 -6.29 -6.87
CA LEU A 38 -11.21 -7.66 -6.43
C LEU A 38 -9.79 -8.08 -6.82
N ALA A 39 -9.36 -7.77 -8.03
CA ALA A 39 -8.00 -8.06 -8.49
C ALA A 39 -6.94 -7.37 -7.62
N VAL A 40 -7.14 -6.08 -7.29
CA VAL A 40 -6.24 -5.34 -6.38
C VAL A 40 -6.17 -5.99 -5.01
N LEU A 41 -7.31 -6.38 -4.45
CA LEU A 41 -7.37 -7.06 -3.15
C LEU A 41 -6.61 -8.40 -3.17
N VAL A 42 -6.80 -9.20 -4.23
CA VAL A 42 -6.12 -10.50 -4.40
C VAL A 42 -4.62 -10.32 -4.62
N VAL A 43 -4.21 -9.37 -5.45
CA VAL A 43 -2.79 -9.10 -5.71
C VAL A 43 -2.07 -8.63 -4.45
N ASN A 44 -2.66 -7.70 -3.68
CA ASN A 44 -2.10 -7.29 -2.39
C ASN A 44 -1.97 -8.46 -1.41
N PHE A 45 -3.00 -9.30 -1.31
CA PHE A 45 -2.93 -10.50 -0.47
C PHE A 45 -1.80 -11.44 -0.91
N ALA A 46 -1.61 -11.61 -2.22
CA ALA A 46 -0.53 -12.45 -2.76
C ALA A 46 0.85 -11.88 -2.46
N ILE A 47 1.03 -10.55 -2.60
CA ILE A 47 2.29 -9.87 -2.28
C ILE A 47 2.61 -10.00 -0.79
N ASP A 48 1.69 -9.68 0.10
CA ASP A 48 1.89 -9.83 1.54
C ASP A 48 2.22 -11.27 1.94
N SER A 49 1.50 -12.24 1.33
CA SER A 49 1.76 -13.67 1.55
C SER A 49 3.15 -14.07 1.08
N LEU A 50 3.58 -13.61 -0.09
CA LEU A 50 4.90 -13.89 -0.64
C LEU A 50 5.99 -13.31 0.26
N VAL A 51 5.88 -12.04 0.64
CA VAL A 51 6.87 -11.35 1.47
C VAL A 51 7.00 -12.04 2.82
N VAL A 52 5.90 -12.32 3.52
CA VAL A 52 5.95 -12.97 4.83
C VAL A 52 6.49 -14.40 4.75
N CYS A 53 6.11 -15.17 3.71
CA CYS A 53 6.63 -16.53 3.50
C CYS A 53 8.14 -16.53 3.21
N LEU A 54 8.63 -15.62 2.37
CA LEU A 54 10.06 -15.47 2.08
C LEU A 54 10.82 -15.01 3.32
N ALA A 55 10.32 -14.03 4.06
CA ALA A 55 10.96 -13.55 5.28
C ALA A 55 11.02 -14.63 6.36
N MET A 56 9.98 -15.47 6.51
CA MET A 56 10.00 -16.65 7.38
C MET A 56 11.01 -17.70 6.90
N LYS A 57 11.13 -17.90 5.59
CA LYS A 57 12.11 -18.82 5.00
C LYS A 57 13.54 -18.36 5.28
N TRP A 58 13.84 -17.09 5.09
CA TRP A 58 15.17 -16.52 5.34
C TRP A 58 15.59 -16.59 6.81
N GLN A 59 14.62 -16.56 7.72
CA GLN A 59 14.89 -16.71 9.15
C GLN A 59 14.94 -18.17 9.64
N GLY A 60 14.86 -19.15 8.71
CA GLY A 60 14.91 -20.58 9.04
C GLY A 60 13.75 -21.04 9.93
N LEU A 61 12.58 -20.38 9.86
CA LEU A 61 11.44 -20.76 10.68
C LEU A 61 10.84 -22.08 10.22
N GLU A 62 10.64 -22.97 11.18
CA GLU A 62 9.84 -24.19 11.00
C GLU A 62 8.34 -23.84 11.04
N ASP A 63 7.47 -24.75 10.61
CA ASP A 63 6.00 -24.59 10.60
C ASP A 63 5.48 -23.31 9.93
N ARG A 64 6.18 -22.87 8.87
CA ARG A 64 5.87 -21.62 8.15
C ARG A 64 4.40 -21.52 7.72
N ARG A 65 3.83 -22.64 7.25
CA ARG A 65 2.42 -22.67 6.80
C ARG A 65 1.43 -22.44 7.96
N ALA A 66 1.71 -23.01 9.12
CA ALA A 66 0.88 -22.81 10.30
C ALA A 66 0.95 -21.35 10.80
N ARG A 67 2.17 -20.78 10.85
CA ARG A 67 2.41 -19.38 11.24
C ARG A 67 1.80 -18.41 10.24
N TRP A 68 1.94 -18.65 8.93
CA TRP A 68 1.31 -17.88 7.87
C TRP A 68 -0.22 -17.84 8.04
N LYS A 69 -0.88 -18.99 8.21
CA LYS A 69 -2.34 -19.03 8.43
C LYS A 69 -2.81 -18.22 9.64
N LYS A 70 -2.00 -18.17 10.70
CA LYS A 70 -2.32 -17.42 11.94
C LYS A 70 -2.14 -15.90 11.78
N SER A 71 -1.32 -15.45 10.86
CA SER A 71 -0.91 -14.03 10.74
C SER A 71 -1.43 -13.33 9.49
N ILE A 72 -1.62 -14.04 8.36
CA ILE A 72 -1.83 -13.41 7.05
C ILE A 72 -3.04 -12.48 6.98
N TRP A 73 -4.17 -12.86 7.55
CA TRP A 73 -5.37 -12.00 7.54
C TRP A 73 -5.18 -10.69 8.31
N LYS A 74 -4.38 -10.73 9.37
CA LYS A 74 -4.03 -9.52 10.12
C LYS A 74 -3.03 -8.68 9.35
N ILE A 75 -2.01 -9.29 8.76
CA ILE A 75 -1.01 -8.61 7.93
C ILE A 75 -1.72 -7.84 6.83
N TRP A 76 -2.56 -8.52 6.06
CA TRP A 76 -3.32 -7.94 4.97
C TRP A 76 -4.26 -6.81 5.42
N GLY A 77 -5.08 -7.04 6.45
CA GLY A 77 -5.99 -6.01 6.95
C GLY A 77 -5.28 -4.78 7.54
N LEU A 78 -4.18 -5.00 8.28
CA LEU A 78 -3.38 -3.90 8.84
C LEU A 78 -2.55 -3.19 7.77
N GLY A 79 -2.12 -3.88 6.73
CA GLY A 79 -1.52 -3.29 5.53
C GLY A 79 -2.47 -2.28 4.89
N PHE A 80 -3.70 -2.70 4.55
CA PHE A 80 -4.71 -1.80 4.00
C PHE A 80 -5.04 -0.60 4.91
N LEU A 81 -5.15 -0.83 6.22
CA LEU A 81 -5.38 0.25 7.18
C LEU A 81 -4.24 1.27 7.15
N SER A 82 -3.00 0.80 7.09
CA SER A 82 -1.80 1.65 7.02
C SER A 82 -1.78 2.47 5.74
N ASP A 83 -2.07 1.84 4.60
CA ASP A 83 -2.11 2.48 3.30
C ASP A 83 -3.25 3.51 3.21
N PHE A 84 -4.40 3.19 3.80
CA PHE A 84 -5.51 4.13 3.92
C PHE A 84 -5.13 5.38 4.71
N ILE A 85 -4.45 5.22 5.85
CA ILE A 85 -4.00 6.34 6.67
C ILE A 85 -2.95 7.17 5.91
N GLY A 86 -1.96 6.52 5.28
CA GLY A 86 -0.93 7.21 4.50
C GLY A 86 -1.50 7.94 3.29
N GLY A 87 -2.46 7.33 2.57
CA GLY A 87 -3.17 7.98 1.46
C GLY A 87 -4.00 9.18 1.92
N SER A 88 -4.72 9.05 3.04
CA SER A 88 -5.46 10.16 3.65
C SER A 88 -4.54 11.30 4.06
N PHE A 89 -3.36 10.99 4.60
CA PHE A 89 -2.36 11.97 4.94
C PHE A 89 -1.83 12.70 3.70
N THR A 90 -1.58 11.98 2.61
CA THR A 90 -1.18 12.60 1.33
C THR A 90 -2.25 13.56 0.81
N LEU A 91 -3.53 13.19 0.88
CA LEU A 91 -4.63 14.08 0.52
C LEU A 91 -4.71 15.32 1.41
N LEU A 92 -4.51 15.16 2.71
CA LEU A 92 -4.49 16.27 3.64
C LEU A 92 -3.35 17.25 3.31
N LEU A 93 -2.16 16.74 2.99
CA LEU A 93 -1.03 17.57 2.56
C LEU A 93 -1.34 18.29 1.26
N TYR A 94 -1.95 17.61 0.28
CA TYR A 94 -2.37 18.23 -0.96
C TYR A 94 -3.34 19.39 -0.72
N PHE A 95 -4.39 19.16 0.08
CA PHE A 95 -5.36 20.19 0.46
C PHE A 95 -4.68 21.37 1.17
N LEU A 96 -3.81 21.09 2.14
CA LEU A 96 -3.09 22.13 2.87
C LEU A 96 -2.23 23.01 1.93
N ILE A 97 -1.50 22.40 1.01
CA ILE A 97 -0.60 23.12 0.10
C ILE A 97 -1.38 23.95 -0.92
N ASN A 98 -2.42 23.37 -1.53
CA ASN A 98 -3.12 24.04 -2.63
C ASN A 98 -4.23 24.98 -2.16
N ASP A 99 -5.05 24.55 -1.19
CA ASP A 99 -6.26 25.33 -0.80
C ASP A 99 -5.99 26.27 0.38
N VAL A 100 -5.08 25.92 1.29
CA VAL A 100 -4.78 26.76 2.47
C VAL A 100 -3.59 27.68 2.20
N LEU A 101 -2.49 27.15 1.65
CA LEU A 101 -1.29 27.94 1.36
C LEU A 101 -1.33 28.60 -0.02
N HIS A 102 -2.34 28.28 -0.85
CA HIS A 102 -2.51 28.78 -2.22
C HIS A 102 -1.27 28.55 -3.13
N ILE A 103 -0.54 27.46 -2.88
CA ILE A 103 0.60 27.06 -3.70
C ILE A 103 0.08 26.06 -4.75
N ASN A 104 0.04 26.47 -6.02
CA ASN A 104 -0.37 25.60 -7.14
C ASN A 104 0.62 24.46 -7.32
N TRP A 105 0.43 23.35 -6.57
CA TRP A 105 1.29 22.18 -6.63
C TRP A 105 0.78 21.19 -7.67
N ASP A 106 1.62 20.90 -8.65
CA ASP A 106 1.29 19.93 -9.69
C ASP A 106 1.39 18.50 -9.15
N VAL A 107 0.25 17.90 -8.82
CA VAL A 107 0.16 16.53 -8.28
C VAL A 107 0.00 15.46 -9.35
N ILE A 108 -0.07 15.85 -10.62
CA ILE A 108 -0.31 14.93 -11.74
C ILE A 108 1.01 14.51 -12.40
N ASN A 109 1.96 15.44 -12.45
CA ASN A 109 3.22 15.26 -13.12
C ASN A 109 4.38 15.04 -12.14
N PHE A 110 5.45 14.41 -12.66
CA PHE A 110 6.74 14.36 -11.96
C PHE A 110 7.39 15.75 -11.95
N PRO A 111 8.04 16.16 -10.85
CA PRO A 111 8.25 15.47 -9.57
C PRO A 111 7.15 15.71 -8.53
N GLY A 112 6.14 16.51 -8.83
CA GLY A 112 5.14 16.97 -7.86
C GLY A 112 4.37 15.83 -7.19
N THR A 113 3.89 14.85 -7.97
CA THR A 113 3.21 13.65 -7.45
C THR A 113 4.08 12.88 -6.46
N THR A 114 5.33 12.63 -6.85
CA THR A 114 6.27 11.84 -6.03
C THR A 114 6.58 12.55 -4.71
N LEU A 115 6.84 13.86 -4.76
CA LEU A 115 7.21 14.64 -3.57
C LEU A 115 6.07 14.73 -2.56
N ILE A 116 4.81 14.91 -3.03
CA ILE A 116 3.67 15.00 -2.12
C ILE A 116 3.26 13.65 -1.55
N ALA A 117 3.46 12.57 -2.30
CA ALA A 117 3.12 11.21 -1.86
C ALA A 117 4.16 10.61 -0.91
N LEU A 118 5.42 11.03 -1.01
CA LEU A 118 6.53 10.47 -0.24
C LEU A 118 6.28 10.43 1.28
N PRO A 119 5.84 11.51 1.94
CA PRO A 119 5.51 11.47 3.37
C PRO A 119 4.40 10.48 3.72
N GLY A 120 3.38 10.36 2.87
CA GLY A 120 2.28 9.40 3.06
C GLY A 120 2.74 7.96 2.93
N VAL A 121 3.59 7.64 1.95
CA VAL A 121 4.20 6.31 1.79
C VAL A 121 5.11 5.98 2.98
N ALA A 122 5.92 6.93 3.44
CA ALA A 122 6.75 6.75 4.63
C ALA A 122 5.89 6.47 5.88
N LEU A 123 4.81 7.23 6.07
CA LEU A 123 3.85 7.00 7.16
C LEU A 123 3.21 5.62 7.07
N SER A 124 2.76 5.18 5.88
CA SER A 124 2.24 3.82 5.68
C SER A 124 3.26 2.77 6.09
N GLY A 125 4.52 2.89 5.63
CA GLY A 125 5.59 1.96 5.98
C GLY A 125 5.84 1.88 7.49
N VAL A 126 5.88 3.01 8.16
CA VAL A 126 6.00 3.08 9.63
C VAL A 126 4.83 2.40 10.32
N LEU A 127 3.60 2.64 9.88
CA LEU A 127 2.40 2.01 10.43
C LEU A 127 2.38 0.50 10.16
N ILE A 128 2.72 0.05 8.94
CA ILE A 128 2.86 -1.37 8.61
C ILE A 128 3.83 -2.04 9.59
N TYR A 129 4.99 -1.44 9.84
CA TYR A 129 5.96 -1.97 10.80
C TYR A 129 5.38 -2.10 12.22
N PHE A 130 4.87 -1.00 12.78
CA PHE A 130 4.40 -0.98 14.17
C PHE A 130 3.16 -1.85 14.39
N LEU A 131 2.18 -1.78 13.49
CA LEU A 131 0.94 -2.55 13.61
C LEU A 131 1.19 -4.05 13.46
N ASN A 132 2.03 -4.46 12.49
CA ASN A 132 2.36 -5.87 12.33
C ASN A 132 3.19 -6.40 13.50
N ARG A 133 4.18 -5.63 13.98
CA ARG A 133 4.96 -5.97 15.16
C ARG A 133 4.08 -6.17 16.40
N ARG A 134 3.04 -5.35 16.56
CA ARG A 134 2.17 -5.36 17.73
C ARG A 134 1.08 -6.42 17.68
N PHE A 135 0.50 -6.66 16.49
CA PHE A 135 -0.75 -7.41 16.38
C PHE A 135 -0.68 -8.68 15.54
N SER A 136 0.08 -8.72 14.43
CA SER A 136 0.01 -9.82 13.47
C SER A 136 0.64 -11.10 13.98
N PHE A 137 1.77 -11.00 14.67
CA PHE A 137 2.56 -12.16 15.10
C PHE A 137 2.31 -12.62 16.54
N LYS A 138 1.35 -12.02 17.24
CA LYS A 138 1.04 -12.35 18.63
C LYS A 138 0.76 -13.85 18.90
N LYS A 139 0.16 -14.54 17.90
CA LYS A 139 -0.22 -15.95 17.99
C LYS A 139 0.78 -16.90 17.33
N CYS A 140 1.93 -16.38 16.88
CA CYS A 140 2.91 -17.16 16.11
C CYS A 140 4.05 -17.74 16.92
N ASP A 141 4.09 -17.44 18.23
CA ASP A 141 5.10 -17.94 19.15
C ASP A 141 6.53 -17.69 18.65
N LEU A 142 6.82 -16.42 18.37
CA LEU A 142 8.09 -15.94 17.83
C LEU A 142 8.78 -15.04 18.83
N ASP A 143 10.10 -15.13 18.89
CA ASP A 143 10.91 -14.21 19.68
C ASP A 143 10.80 -12.76 19.15
N PRO A 144 11.00 -11.74 19.98
CA PRO A 144 10.89 -10.35 19.60
C PRO A 144 11.80 -9.92 18.44
N ALA A 145 13.00 -10.54 18.31
CA ALA A 145 13.95 -10.21 17.26
C ALA A 145 13.45 -10.73 15.89
N ARG A 146 12.85 -11.91 15.85
CA ARG A 146 12.24 -12.47 14.64
C ARG A 146 11.00 -11.67 14.22
N VAL A 147 10.14 -11.30 15.19
CA VAL A 147 8.97 -10.43 14.93
C VAL A 147 9.41 -9.08 14.34
N HIS A 148 10.48 -8.47 14.89
CA HIS A 148 11.05 -7.24 14.35
C HIS A 148 11.46 -7.39 12.87
N LYS A 149 12.22 -8.43 12.54
CA LYS A 149 12.69 -8.69 11.17
C LYS A 149 11.54 -8.94 10.20
N LEU A 150 10.51 -9.69 10.61
CA LEU A 150 9.31 -9.94 9.78
C LEU A 150 8.53 -8.66 9.54
N SER A 151 8.32 -7.85 10.58
CA SER A 151 7.60 -6.59 10.47
C SER A 151 8.35 -5.55 9.64
N LEU A 152 9.69 -5.53 9.73
CA LEU A 152 10.54 -4.69 8.90
C LEU A 152 10.50 -5.11 7.44
N ALA A 153 10.55 -6.41 7.15
CA ALA A 153 10.42 -6.92 5.79
C ALA A 153 9.08 -6.52 5.17
N LEU A 154 7.97 -6.67 5.91
CA LEU A 154 6.66 -6.20 5.44
C LEU A 154 6.68 -4.69 5.16
N ALA A 155 7.15 -3.86 6.10
CA ALA A 155 7.19 -2.41 5.93
C ALA A 155 8.00 -1.98 4.69
N VAL A 156 9.12 -2.65 4.42
CA VAL A 156 9.99 -2.30 3.30
C VAL A 156 9.46 -2.81 1.95
N PHE A 157 8.86 -4.00 1.92
CA PHE A 157 8.48 -4.62 0.65
C PHE A 157 7.00 -4.47 0.29
N THR A 158 6.14 -4.06 1.24
CA THR A 158 4.70 -3.91 0.99
C THR A 158 4.16 -2.49 1.20
N ALA A 159 5.04 -1.50 1.48
CA ALA A 159 4.61 -0.10 1.49
C ALA A 159 4.04 0.32 0.11
N PRO A 160 3.10 1.27 0.07
CA PRO A 160 2.37 1.61 -1.16
C PRO A 160 3.21 2.49 -2.12
N TYR A 161 4.34 1.95 -2.59
CA TYR A 161 5.26 2.65 -3.51
C TYR A 161 4.61 3.08 -4.82
N THR A 162 3.51 2.44 -5.21
CA THR A 162 2.73 2.82 -6.38
C THR A 162 2.17 4.24 -6.30
N MET A 163 2.00 4.78 -5.09
CA MET A 163 1.62 6.18 -4.89
C MET A 163 2.68 7.18 -5.36
N LEU A 164 3.95 6.75 -5.46
CA LEU A 164 5.06 7.60 -5.93
C LEU A 164 5.10 7.75 -7.44
N ILE A 165 4.32 6.92 -8.18
CA ILE A 165 4.35 6.88 -9.63
C ILE A 165 3.45 7.99 -10.18
N PRO A 166 4.00 8.97 -10.93
CA PRO A 166 3.21 10.04 -11.51
C PRO A 166 2.29 9.48 -12.61
N LEU A 167 1.16 10.14 -12.83
CA LEU A 167 0.26 9.80 -13.92
C LEU A 167 0.84 10.18 -15.28
N TYR A 168 1.64 11.27 -15.32
CA TYR A 168 2.32 11.73 -16.52
C TYR A 168 3.79 12.06 -16.24
N TRP A 169 4.63 11.75 -17.19
CA TRP A 169 6.04 12.15 -17.24
C TRP A 169 6.15 13.31 -18.25
N LYS A 170 6.51 14.48 -17.77
CA LYS A 170 6.87 15.62 -18.64
C LYS A 170 8.32 15.53 -19.07
#